data_e4e8ab16d991f941a7ffe8925a5edfed
#
_entry.id   e4e8ab16d991f941a7ffe8925a5edfed
#
_cell.length_a   1.000
_cell.length_b   1.000
_cell.length_c   1.000
_cell.angle_alpha   90.00
_cell.angle_beta   90.00
_cell.angle_gamma   90.00
#
_symmetry.space_group_name_H-M   'P 1'
#
loop_
_entity.id
_entity.type
_entity.pdbx_description
1 polymer ?
#
loop_
_entity_poly.entity_id
_entity_poly.type
_entity_poly.pdbx_seq_one_letter_code
_entity_poly.pdbx_strand_id
1 'polypeptide(L)'
;RIDHWLKCIIPVAEEYKVQMACHPSDPGIGNGVTYRGVARPLGMADGFKKFIDLYDSPYNGLNFCQGCMSESLENPAEDIFDVIRYFGERKKIFNVHFRNIKGRLNNFVEVFPDEGDIDMLKALRTYKEVGYEYMIMPDHVPGISGAEAAQVGFAYTYGYIHALMQSINED
;
A
#
# COMPACT_ATOMS: atom_id res chain seq x y z
N ARG A 1 20.53 -8.10 -6.84
CA ARG A 1 19.74 -7.99 -8.09
C ARG A 1 18.94 -6.70 -8.11
N ILE A 2 18.11 -6.40 -7.07
CA ILE A 2 17.33 -5.17 -6.98
C ILE A 2 18.23 -3.94 -7.05
N ASP A 3 19.30 -3.87 -6.26
CA ASP A 3 20.26 -2.77 -6.30
C ASP A 3 20.81 -2.52 -7.71
N HIS A 4 21.23 -3.57 -8.40
CA HIS A 4 21.72 -3.43 -9.78
C HIS A 4 20.64 -2.90 -10.72
N TRP A 5 19.40 -3.39 -10.59
CA TRP A 5 18.27 -2.94 -11.42
C TRP A 5 17.95 -1.47 -11.17
N LEU A 6 17.90 -1.04 -9.89
CA LEU A 6 17.66 0.35 -9.54
C LEU A 6 18.72 1.29 -10.13
N LYS A 7 20.00 0.90 -10.06
CA LYS A 7 21.11 1.68 -10.67
C LYS A 7 21.00 1.83 -12.18
N CYS A 8 20.30 0.95 -12.86
CA CYS A 8 20.05 1.05 -14.29
C CYS A 8 18.81 1.88 -14.62
N ILE A 9 17.71 1.70 -13.86
CA ILE A 9 16.41 2.27 -14.25
C ILE A 9 16.16 3.65 -13.65
N ILE A 10 16.61 3.91 -12.42
CA ILE A 10 16.30 5.18 -11.75
C ILE A 10 16.92 6.40 -12.45
N PRO A 11 18.17 6.35 -12.97
CA PRO A 11 18.69 7.46 -13.76
C PRO A 11 17.84 7.81 -14.99
N VAL A 12 17.27 6.79 -15.64
CA VAL A 12 16.33 7.01 -16.76
C VAL A 12 15.02 7.63 -16.27
N ALA A 13 14.49 7.16 -15.14
CA ALA A 13 13.30 7.73 -14.54
C ALA A 13 13.50 9.21 -14.14
N GLU A 14 14.68 9.56 -13.64
CA GLU A 14 15.07 10.94 -13.32
C GLU A 14 15.15 11.82 -14.57
N GLU A 15 15.77 11.34 -15.64
CA GLU A 15 15.88 12.03 -16.92
C GLU A 15 14.50 12.37 -17.51
N TYR A 16 13.61 11.38 -17.50
CA TYR A 16 12.25 11.53 -18.05
C TYR A 16 11.22 12.04 -17.04
N LYS A 17 11.62 12.28 -15.79
CA LYS A 17 10.74 12.75 -14.68
C LYS A 17 9.54 11.83 -14.45
N VAL A 18 9.78 10.52 -14.48
CA VAL A 18 8.77 9.48 -14.27
C VAL A 18 9.02 8.80 -12.92
N GLN A 19 8.05 8.87 -12.02
CA GLN A 19 8.13 8.19 -10.73
C GLN A 19 7.96 6.68 -10.90
N MET A 20 8.96 5.92 -10.42
CA MET A 20 8.96 4.47 -10.41
C MET A 20 8.37 3.99 -9.08
N ALA A 21 7.19 3.40 -9.13
CA ALA A 21 6.42 2.99 -7.96
C ALA A 21 6.46 1.46 -7.79
N CYS A 22 7.24 0.96 -6.83
CA CYS A 22 7.36 -0.46 -6.56
C CYS A 22 6.18 -0.95 -5.71
N HIS A 23 5.47 -1.99 -6.18
CA HIS A 23 4.40 -2.65 -5.44
C HIS A 23 4.94 -3.75 -4.51
N PRO A 24 4.37 -3.93 -3.31
CA PRO A 24 4.71 -5.04 -2.42
C PRO A 24 4.40 -6.41 -3.03
N SER A 25 5.10 -7.43 -2.54
CA SER A 25 4.67 -8.80 -2.82
C SER A 25 3.31 -9.06 -2.17
N ASP A 26 2.38 -9.61 -2.93
CA ASP A 26 1.06 -10.02 -2.44
C ASP A 26 0.98 -11.56 -2.49
N PRO A 27 0.64 -12.23 -1.39
CA PRO A 27 0.54 -11.68 -0.04
C PRO A 27 1.90 -11.28 0.55
N GLY A 28 1.86 -10.40 1.57
CA GLY A 28 3.00 -10.12 2.44
C GLY A 28 3.43 -11.39 3.19
N ILE A 29 4.73 -11.62 3.29
CA ILE A 29 5.29 -12.80 3.98
C ILE A 29 6.23 -12.30 5.07
N GLY A 30 6.04 -12.81 6.29
CA GLY A 30 6.84 -12.43 7.45
C GLY A 30 8.35 -12.66 7.29
N ASN A 31 9.14 -11.94 8.08
CA ASN A 31 10.59 -12.05 8.08
C ASN A 31 11.06 -13.47 8.37
N GLY A 32 12.00 -13.97 7.57
CA GLY A 32 12.57 -15.32 7.71
C GLY A 32 11.69 -16.44 7.14
N VAL A 33 10.50 -16.11 6.65
CA VAL A 33 9.64 -17.07 5.96
C VAL A 33 9.97 -17.08 4.47
N THR A 34 9.96 -18.27 3.88
CA THR A 34 10.12 -18.46 2.43
C THR A 34 8.90 -19.10 1.82
N TYR A 35 8.50 -18.68 0.64
CA TYR A 35 7.51 -19.38 -0.14
C TYR A 35 8.22 -20.30 -1.13
N ARG A 36 8.03 -21.62 -0.98
CA ARG A 36 8.72 -22.64 -1.80
C ARG A 36 10.25 -22.44 -1.85
N GLY A 37 10.87 -22.10 -0.71
CA GLY A 37 12.30 -21.87 -0.60
C GLY A 37 12.80 -20.52 -1.14
N VAL A 38 11.90 -19.63 -1.59
CA VAL A 38 12.25 -18.31 -2.11
C VAL A 38 11.83 -17.24 -1.11
N ALA A 39 12.80 -16.42 -0.67
CA ALA A 39 12.52 -15.25 0.15
C ALA A 39 11.83 -14.14 -0.68
N ARG A 40 10.87 -13.44 -0.07
CA ARG A 40 10.20 -12.27 -0.66
C ARG A 40 10.60 -10.99 0.10
N PRO A 41 11.74 -10.37 -0.24
CA PRO A 41 12.28 -9.24 0.51
C PRO A 41 11.39 -8.00 0.47
N LEU A 42 10.53 -7.87 -0.54
CA LEU A 42 9.55 -6.78 -0.69
C LEU A 42 8.13 -7.22 -0.26
N GLY A 43 8.03 -8.13 0.69
CA GLY A 43 6.76 -8.55 1.28
C GLY A 43 6.42 -7.87 2.61
N MET A 44 7.30 -7.00 3.13
CA MET A 44 7.16 -6.34 4.42
C MET A 44 7.70 -4.92 4.40
N ALA A 45 7.23 -4.09 5.34
CA ALA A 45 7.68 -2.70 5.49
C ALA A 45 9.20 -2.58 5.61
N ASP A 46 9.88 -3.44 6.37
CA ASP A 46 11.34 -3.40 6.54
C ASP A 46 12.12 -3.69 5.25
N GLY A 47 11.56 -4.50 4.36
CA GLY A 47 12.12 -4.71 3.03
C GLY A 47 12.05 -3.44 2.18
N PHE A 48 10.95 -2.72 2.28
CA PHE A 48 10.77 -1.45 1.57
C PHE A 48 11.59 -0.30 2.15
N LYS A 49 11.81 -0.26 3.47
CA LYS A 49 12.77 0.69 4.07
C LYS A 49 14.14 0.53 3.43
N LYS A 50 14.63 -0.72 3.33
CA LYS A 50 15.89 -1.02 2.65
C LYS A 50 15.83 -0.70 1.15
N PHE A 51 14.70 -0.96 0.49
CA PHE A 51 14.53 -0.71 -0.95
C PHE A 51 14.69 0.77 -1.30
N ILE A 52 14.06 1.68 -0.56
CA ILE A 52 14.20 3.11 -0.82
C ILE A 52 15.61 3.64 -0.53
N ASP A 53 16.33 3.00 0.42
CA ASP A 53 17.71 3.37 0.77
C ASP A 53 18.74 2.86 -0.26
N LEU A 54 18.43 1.82 -1.06
CA LEU A 54 19.33 1.31 -2.10
C LEU A 54 19.63 2.34 -3.20
N TYR A 55 18.69 3.21 -3.49
CA TYR A 55 18.84 4.32 -4.42
C TYR A 55 17.92 5.47 -3.98
N ASP A 56 18.48 6.42 -3.25
CA ASP A 56 17.71 7.57 -2.78
C ASP A 56 17.49 8.58 -3.91
N SER A 57 16.26 8.61 -4.39
CA SER A 57 15.81 9.46 -5.49
C SER A 57 14.35 9.85 -5.30
N PRO A 58 13.93 11.06 -5.68
CA PRO A 58 12.52 11.45 -5.70
C PRO A 58 11.71 10.67 -6.75
N TYR A 59 12.36 9.88 -7.58
CA TYR A 59 11.73 9.02 -8.60
C TYR A 59 11.73 7.53 -8.24
N ASN A 60 12.30 7.16 -7.07
CA ASN A 60 12.26 5.81 -6.50
C ASN A 60 11.35 5.79 -5.28
N GLY A 61 10.24 5.07 -5.35
CA GLY A 61 9.26 4.99 -4.26
C GLY A 61 8.31 3.83 -4.41
N LEU A 62 7.13 3.94 -3.80
CA LEU A 62 6.18 2.85 -3.64
C LEU A 62 4.84 3.15 -4.32
N ASN A 63 4.32 2.14 -4.98
CA ASN A 63 2.89 1.92 -5.03
C ASN A 63 2.50 1.28 -3.70
N PHE A 64 2.07 2.10 -2.75
CA PHE A 64 1.81 1.68 -1.37
C PHE A 64 0.49 0.92 -1.30
N CYS A 65 0.57 -0.40 -1.42
CA CYS A 65 -0.60 -1.24 -1.18
C CYS A 65 -0.82 -1.39 0.33
N GLN A 66 -1.78 -0.63 0.87
CA GLN A 66 -2.11 -0.66 2.30
C GLN A 66 -2.52 -2.06 2.76
N GLY A 67 -3.28 -2.80 1.94
CA GLY A 67 -3.63 -4.19 2.21
C GLY A 67 -2.39 -5.05 2.40
N CYS A 68 -1.48 -5.09 1.40
CA CYS A 68 -0.27 -5.91 1.47
C CYS A 68 0.64 -5.52 2.64
N MET A 69 0.77 -4.23 2.95
CA MET A 69 1.51 -3.81 4.14
C MET A 69 0.86 -4.32 5.42
N SER A 70 -0.47 -4.22 5.52
CA SER A 70 -1.24 -4.71 6.67
C SER A 70 -1.13 -6.22 6.85
N GLU A 71 -1.18 -6.98 5.76
CA GLU A 71 -0.98 -8.44 5.75
C GLU A 71 0.36 -8.87 6.34
N SER A 72 1.34 -7.98 6.35
CA SER A 72 2.69 -8.23 6.86
C SER A 72 2.89 -7.85 8.32
N LEU A 73 1.87 -7.28 8.98
CA LEU A 73 1.94 -6.77 10.35
C LEU A 73 1.31 -7.74 11.36
N GLU A 74 1.87 -7.77 12.56
CA GLU A 74 1.28 -8.53 13.68
C GLU A 74 0.05 -7.83 14.27
N ASN A 75 0.03 -6.51 14.22
CA ASN A 75 -1.09 -5.69 14.71
C ASN A 75 -1.45 -4.61 13.68
N PRO A 76 -2.04 -5.00 12.52
CA PRO A 76 -2.29 -4.08 11.42
C PRO A 76 -3.22 -2.91 11.79
N ALA A 77 -4.16 -3.11 12.71
CA ALA A 77 -5.08 -2.07 13.18
C ALA A 77 -4.39 -0.87 13.87
N GLU A 78 -3.18 -1.07 14.37
CA GLU A 78 -2.40 -0.04 15.05
C GLU A 78 -1.15 0.35 14.26
N ASP A 79 -0.40 -0.64 13.77
CA ASP A 79 0.94 -0.43 13.21
C ASP A 79 0.94 0.19 11.81
N ILE A 80 -0.16 0.05 11.03
CA ILE A 80 -0.21 0.54 9.64
C ILE A 80 -0.01 2.05 9.55
N PHE A 81 -0.49 2.81 10.53
CA PHE A 81 -0.39 4.27 10.52
C PHE A 81 1.06 4.74 10.62
N ASP A 82 1.88 4.06 11.41
CA ASP A 82 3.31 4.38 11.52
C ASP A 82 4.08 3.98 10.25
N VAL A 83 3.64 2.91 9.57
CA VAL A 83 4.18 2.55 8.25
C VAL A 83 3.85 3.62 7.21
N ILE A 84 2.61 4.13 7.21
CA ILE A 84 2.19 5.23 6.32
C ILE A 84 3.04 6.48 6.60
N ARG A 85 3.20 6.88 7.89
CA ARG A 85 4.03 8.03 8.27
C ARG A 85 5.46 7.85 7.81
N TYR A 86 6.06 6.70 8.06
CA TYR A 86 7.45 6.43 7.71
C TYR A 86 7.75 6.72 6.23
N PHE A 87 6.92 6.20 5.32
CA PHE A 87 7.12 6.40 3.89
C PHE A 87 6.58 7.73 3.38
N GLY A 88 5.48 8.22 3.96
CA GLY A 88 4.83 9.46 3.56
C GLY A 88 5.67 10.70 3.89
N GLU A 89 6.24 10.81 5.09
CA GLU A 89 7.15 11.89 5.49
C GLU A 89 8.40 11.97 4.61
N ARG A 90 8.84 10.81 4.09
CA ARG A 90 9.97 10.71 3.15
C ARG A 90 9.57 10.95 1.69
N LYS A 91 8.28 11.25 1.43
CA LYS A 91 7.74 11.46 0.07
C LYS A 91 8.01 10.26 -0.86
N LYS A 92 7.92 9.05 -0.32
CA LYS A 92 8.16 7.81 -1.07
C LYS A 92 6.89 7.06 -1.47
N ILE A 93 5.71 7.58 -1.17
CA ILE A 93 4.41 7.02 -1.60
C ILE A 93 3.97 7.75 -2.86
N PHE A 94 3.89 7.04 -4.00
CA PHE A 94 3.52 7.61 -5.31
C PHE A 94 2.12 7.20 -5.78
N ASN A 95 1.59 6.12 -5.21
CA ASN A 95 0.22 5.67 -5.40
C ASN A 95 -0.21 4.90 -4.16
N VAL A 96 -1.51 4.89 -3.85
CA VAL A 96 -2.07 4.12 -2.73
C VAL A 96 -3.14 3.15 -3.23
N HIS A 97 -2.94 1.87 -2.93
CA HIS A 97 -3.99 0.87 -2.97
C HIS A 97 -4.67 0.82 -1.59
N PHE A 98 -5.86 1.40 -1.51
CA PHE A 98 -6.57 1.66 -0.26
C PHE A 98 -7.45 0.48 0.13
N ARG A 99 -6.81 -0.66 0.42
CA ARG A 99 -7.44 -1.93 0.77
C ARG A 99 -7.49 -2.12 2.29
N ASN A 100 -8.46 -2.89 2.74
CA ASN A 100 -8.59 -3.30 4.14
C ASN A 100 -8.54 -4.82 4.25
N ILE A 101 -8.10 -5.30 5.41
CA ILE A 101 -8.07 -6.72 5.75
C ILE A 101 -8.70 -6.93 7.12
N LYS A 102 -9.10 -8.17 7.37
CA LYS A 102 -9.47 -8.66 8.70
C LYS A 102 -8.49 -9.75 9.11
N GLY A 103 -7.89 -9.59 10.29
CA GLY A 103 -6.85 -10.50 10.78
C GLY A 103 -5.45 -9.87 10.74
N ARG A 104 -4.42 -10.70 10.62
CA ARG A 104 -3.02 -10.29 10.79
C ARG A 104 -2.08 -11.21 10.01
N LEU A 105 -0.77 -10.96 10.13
CA LEU A 105 0.29 -11.73 9.49
C LEU A 105 0.00 -13.24 9.46
N ASN A 106 0.03 -13.81 8.25
CA ASN A 106 -0.22 -15.22 7.95
C ASN A 106 -1.64 -15.75 8.31
N ASN A 107 -2.54 -14.91 8.77
CA ASN A 107 -3.91 -15.28 9.12
C ASN A 107 -4.87 -14.10 8.89
N PHE A 108 -5.14 -13.78 7.65
CA PHE A 108 -5.98 -12.66 7.24
C PHE A 108 -6.93 -13.06 6.10
N VAL A 109 -7.93 -12.22 5.92
CA VAL A 109 -8.81 -12.23 4.74
C VAL A 109 -8.98 -10.80 4.25
N GLU A 110 -8.96 -10.61 2.93
CA GLU A 110 -9.33 -9.34 2.33
C GLU A 110 -10.84 -9.14 2.44
N VAL A 111 -11.24 -7.92 2.79
CA VAL A 111 -12.63 -7.53 3.00
C VAL A 111 -12.90 -6.18 2.33
N PHE A 112 -14.17 -5.77 2.26
CA PHE A 112 -14.51 -4.41 1.86
C PHE A 112 -13.92 -3.39 2.84
N PRO A 113 -13.66 -2.14 2.40
CA PRO A 113 -12.94 -1.16 3.23
C PRO A 113 -13.58 -0.88 4.59
N ASP A 114 -14.90 -1.00 4.71
CA ASP A 114 -15.68 -0.79 5.94
C ASP A 114 -15.74 -2.01 6.86
N GLU A 115 -15.33 -3.19 6.39
CA GLU A 115 -15.47 -4.45 7.12
C GLU A 115 -14.18 -4.90 7.84
N GLY A 116 -13.05 -4.26 7.56
CA GLY A 116 -11.73 -4.68 8.06
C GLY A 116 -11.38 -4.10 9.42
N ASP A 117 -10.22 -4.49 9.90
CA ASP A 117 -9.72 -4.11 11.22
C ASP A 117 -9.05 -2.74 11.23
N ILE A 118 -8.72 -2.19 10.05
CA ILE A 118 -8.07 -0.89 9.92
C ILE A 118 -9.14 0.20 9.87
N ASP A 119 -8.97 1.21 10.72
CA ASP A 119 -9.75 2.45 10.62
C ASP A 119 -9.35 3.24 9.37
N MET A 120 -10.18 3.12 8.32
CA MET A 120 -9.90 3.72 7.02
C MET A 120 -9.98 5.26 7.05
N LEU A 121 -10.82 5.84 7.90
CA LEU A 121 -10.86 7.29 8.08
C LEU A 121 -9.55 7.80 8.71
N LYS A 122 -9.07 7.12 9.74
CA LYS A 122 -7.78 7.41 10.37
C LYS A 122 -6.62 7.22 9.38
N ALA A 123 -6.65 6.16 8.55
CA ALA A 123 -5.66 5.95 7.51
C ALA A 123 -5.63 7.13 6.52
N LEU A 124 -6.81 7.57 6.06
CA LEU A 124 -6.90 8.69 5.12
C LEU A 124 -6.42 10.01 5.74
N ARG A 125 -6.74 10.26 7.03
CA ARG A 125 -6.20 11.39 7.79
C ARG A 125 -4.67 11.31 7.92
N THR A 126 -4.12 10.11 8.09
CA THR A 126 -2.66 9.90 8.16
C THR A 126 -1.99 10.20 6.80
N TYR A 127 -2.60 9.82 5.68
CA TYR A 127 -2.11 10.24 4.36
C TYR A 127 -2.15 11.77 4.19
N LYS A 128 -3.23 12.43 4.62
CA LYS A 128 -3.33 13.91 4.62
C LYS A 128 -2.27 14.56 5.52
N GLU A 129 -2.05 14.01 6.72
CA GLU A 129 -1.04 14.46 7.70
C GLU A 129 0.37 14.49 7.10
N VAL A 130 0.76 13.45 6.36
CA VAL A 130 2.08 13.38 5.70
C VAL A 130 2.14 14.13 4.36
N GLY A 131 1.06 14.81 3.98
CA GLY A 131 0.96 15.60 2.75
C GLY A 131 1.02 14.75 1.49
N TYR A 132 0.28 13.64 1.46
CA TYR A 132 0.11 12.83 0.27
C TYR A 132 -0.88 13.48 -0.70
N GLU A 133 -0.51 13.63 -1.97
CA GLU A 133 -1.26 14.39 -2.98
C GLU A 133 -1.58 13.58 -4.26
N TYR A 134 -1.23 12.28 -4.27
CA TYR A 134 -1.43 11.45 -5.45
C TYR A 134 -2.74 10.64 -5.36
N MET A 135 -2.89 9.67 -6.26
CA MET A 135 -4.11 8.87 -6.39
C MET A 135 -4.29 7.89 -5.22
N ILE A 136 -5.54 7.77 -4.77
CA ILE A 136 -6.02 6.71 -3.87
C ILE A 136 -7.04 5.87 -4.63
N MET A 137 -6.82 4.57 -4.70
CA MET A 137 -7.65 3.65 -5.47
C MET A 137 -7.84 2.30 -4.76
N PRO A 138 -8.88 1.54 -5.11
CA PRO A 138 -9.14 0.24 -4.47
C PRO A 138 -8.13 -0.85 -4.83
N ASP A 139 -7.47 -0.81 -6.00
CA ASP A 139 -6.70 -1.89 -6.63
C ASP A 139 -7.62 -3.02 -7.12
N HIS A 140 -8.11 -3.84 -6.22
CA HIS A 140 -9.17 -4.83 -6.44
C HIS A 140 -10.14 -4.85 -5.25
N VAL A 141 -11.18 -5.62 -5.37
CA VAL A 141 -12.26 -5.74 -4.37
C VAL A 141 -12.54 -7.21 -4.06
N PRO A 142 -13.05 -7.53 -2.87
CA PRO A 142 -13.47 -8.88 -2.55
C PRO A 142 -14.48 -9.43 -3.57
N GLY A 143 -14.40 -10.74 -3.82
CA GLY A 143 -15.34 -11.41 -4.70
C GLY A 143 -16.75 -11.41 -4.13
N ILE A 144 -17.71 -10.91 -4.90
CA ILE A 144 -19.14 -11.02 -4.60
C ILE A 144 -19.84 -11.82 -5.70
N SER A 145 -21.01 -12.38 -5.40
CA SER A 145 -21.81 -13.11 -6.38
C SER A 145 -22.81 -12.18 -7.08
N GLY A 146 -23.16 -12.52 -8.31
CA GLY A 146 -24.18 -11.79 -9.08
C GLY A 146 -23.69 -11.29 -10.43
N ALA A 147 -24.62 -10.75 -11.22
CA ALA A 147 -24.29 -10.10 -12.47
C ALA A 147 -23.47 -8.81 -12.17
N GLU A 148 -22.43 -8.57 -12.98
CA GLU A 148 -21.58 -7.38 -12.89
C GLU A 148 -20.92 -7.19 -11.49
N ALA A 149 -20.66 -8.30 -10.80
CA ALA A 149 -20.16 -8.33 -9.42
C ALA A 149 -18.93 -7.43 -9.21
N ALA A 150 -17.95 -7.50 -10.13
CA ALA A 150 -16.75 -6.66 -10.03
C ALA A 150 -17.10 -5.17 -10.09
N GLN A 151 -17.93 -4.75 -11.04
CA GLN A 151 -18.35 -3.35 -11.22
C GLN A 151 -19.08 -2.83 -9.98
N VAL A 152 -19.97 -3.65 -9.39
CA VAL A 152 -20.69 -3.31 -8.16
C VAL A 152 -19.72 -3.14 -6.99
N GLY A 153 -18.78 -4.06 -6.81
CA GLY A 153 -17.76 -3.97 -5.75
C GLY A 153 -16.88 -2.73 -5.90
N PHE A 154 -16.42 -2.43 -7.13
CA PHE A 154 -15.65 -1.22 -7.38
C PHE A 154 -16.47 0.05 -7.16
N ALA A 155 -17.72 0.11 -7.63
CA ALA A 155 -18.59 1.27 -7.43
C ALA A 155 -18.82 1.56 -5.94
N TYR A 156 -19.06 0.51 -5.14
CA TYR A 156 -19.16 0.62 -3.69
C TYR A 156 -17.89 1.19 -3.06
N THR A 157 -16.73 0.61 -3.39
CA THR A 157 -15.45 1.00 -2.80
C THR A 157 -15.04 2.42 -3.20
N TYR A 158 -15.25 2.81 -4.45
CA TYR A 158 -15.02 4.20 -4.88
C TYR A 158 -15.95 5.18 -4.16
N GLY A 159 -17.23 4.83 -3.99
CA GLY A 159 -18.18 5.64 -3.23
C GLY A 159 -17.75 5.83 -1.79
N TYR A 160 -17.29 4.76 -1.14
CA TYR A 160 -16.78 4.79 0.23
C TYR A 160 -15.53 5.69 0.35
N ILE A 161 -14.53 5.51 -0.53
CA ILE A 161 -13.32 6.35 -0.55
C ILE A 161 -13.70 7.83 -0.75
N HIS A 162 -14.59 8.11 -1.70
CA HIS A 162 -15.03 9.48 -1.98
C HIS A 162 -15.71 10.12 -0.77
N ALA A 163 -16.60 9.39 -0.08
CA ALA A 163 -17.27 9.88 1.13
C ALA A 163 -16.25 10.19 2.25
N LEU A 164 -15.25 9.33 2.45
CA LEU A 164 -14.18 9.59 3.41
C LEU A 164 -13.36 10.84 3.04
N MET A 165 -13.02 11.01 1.74
CA MET A 165 -12.31 12.20 1.28
C MET A 165 -13.10 13.48 1.50
N GLN A 166 -14.43 13.45 1.30
CA GLN A 166 -15.28 14.59 1.59
C GLN A 166 -15.24 14.93 3.10
N SER A 167 -15.37 13.93 3.98
CA SER A 167 -15.40 14.14 5.43
C SER A 167 -14.11 14.76 5.98
N ILE A 168 -12.93 14.44 5.42
CA ILE A 168 -11.66 15.02 5.89
C ILE A 168 -11.34 16.39 5.31
N ASN A 169 -12.06 16.83 4.27
CA ASN A 169 -11.88 18.15 3.67
C ASN A 169 -12.79 19.21 4.32
N GLU A 170 -13.75 18.81 5.12
CA GLU A 170 -14.63 19.70 5.89
C GLU A 170 -14.05 20.03 7.28
N ASP A 171 -13.01 19.31 7.72
CA ASP A 171 -12.25 19.57 8.95
C ASP A 171 -11.09 20.55 8.67
#